data_d3eba78b1ab9a8939a7df4191d84cfa1
#
_entry.id   d3eba78b1ab9a8939a7df4191d84cfa1
#
_cell.length_a   1.000
_cell.length_b   1.000
_cell.length_c   1.000
_cell.angle_alpha   90.00
_cell.angle_beta   90.00
_cell.angle_gamma   90.00
#
_symmetry.space_group_name_H-M   'P 1'
#
loop_
_entity.id
_entity.type
_entity.pdbx_description
1 polymer ?
#
loop_
_entity_poly.entity_id
_entity_poly.type
_entity_poly.pdbx_seq_one_letter_code
_entity_poly.pdbx_strand_id
1 'polypeptide(L)'
;MKQVRQSAPALQGMIPYDPKYMKADVLISSNESPLDVPPEVKDAVLARIGKLAFNRYPDPLANRLRKAIATHWGVQVQNVLCGNGGDELLYDIMVAWGGPGRKMLNFPPTFSVYETNAELTGT
;
A
#
# COMPACT_ATOMS: atom_id res chain seq x y z
N MET A 1 -24.04 26.68 -8.80
CA MET A 1 -23.05 25.63 -8.47
C MET A 1 -23.34 24.42 -9.36
N LYS A 2 -22.34 23.87 -10.04
CA LYS A 2 -22.54 22.61 -10.76
C LYS A 2 -22.71 21.51 -9.71
N GLN A 3 -23.81 20.76 -9.79
CA GLN A 3 -24.07 19.65 -8.88
C GLN A 3 -23.00 18.58 -9.07
N VAL A 4 -22.24 18.27 -8.03
CA VAL A 4 -21.25 17.18 -8.06
C VAL A 4 -22.01 15.86 -8.13
N ARG A 5 -21.60 14.98 -9.03
CA ARG A 5 -22.19 13.64 -9.14
C ARG A 5 -21.98 12.88 -7.81
N GLN A 6 -23.02 12.23 -7.34
CA GLN A 6 -22.94 11.38 -6.15
C GLN A 6 -22.05 10.16 -6.40
N SER A 7 -21.41 9.66 -5.32
CA SER A 7 -20.69 8.39 -5.36
C SER A 7 -21.60 7.23 -5.73
N ALA A 8 -21.00 6.12 -6.16
CA ALA A 8 -21.75 4.89 -6.41
C ALA A 8 -22.58 4.48 -5.17
N PRO A 9 -23.78 3.92 -5.33
CA PRO A 9 -24.63 3.55 -4.20
C PRO A 9 -23.94 2.68 -3.15
N ALA A 10 -23.10 1.75 -3.57
CA ALA A 10 -22.32 0.89 -2.68
C ALA A 10 -21.30 1.64 -1.80
N LEU A 11 -20.94 2.86 -2.18
CA LEU A 11 -19.98 3.69 -1.44
C LEU A 11 -20.67 4.77 -0.59
N GLN A 12 -21.99 4.87 -0.66
CA GLN A 12 -22.74 5.83 0.14
C GLN A 12 -22.78 5.35 1.59
N GLY A 13 -22.32 6.21 2.50
CA GLY A 13 -22.24 5.89 3.92
C GLY A 13 -20.90 5.33 4.38
N MET A 14 -19.97 5.02 3.48
CA MET A 14 -18.61 4.68 3.88
C MET A 14 -17.94 5.86 4.58
N ILE A 15 -17.32 5.60 5.71
CA ILE A 15 -16.52 6.58 6.45
C ILE A 15 -15.09 6.53 5.91
N PRO A 16 -14.55 7.66 5.43
CA PRO A 16 -13.17 7.71 4.98
C PRO A 16 -12.22 7.29 6.11
N TYR A 17 -11.20 6.53 5.76
CA TYR A 17 -10.12 6.22 6.71
C TYR A 17 -9.41 7.50 7.13
N ASP A 18 -9.40 7.77 8.43
CA ASP A 18 -8.70 8.89 9.04
C ASP A 18 -7.83 8.37 10.19
N PRO A 19 -6.51 8.24 9.98
CA PRO A 19 -5.57 7.78 11.01
C PRO A 19 -5.41 8.78 12.16
N LYS A 20 -6.04 9.96 12.09
CA LYS A 20 -6.02 11.03 13.10
C LYS A 20 -4.59 11.35 13.56
N TYR A 21 -3.86 12.03 12.68
CA TYR A 21 -2.52 12.47 13.02
C TYR A 21 -2.53 13.30 14.32
N MET A 22 -1.81 12.83 15.32
CA MET A 22 -1.58 13.54 16.58
C MET A 22 -0.08 13.66 16.80
N LYS A 23 0.37 14.86 17.17
CA LYS A 23 1.75 15.06 17.59
C LYS A 23 1.93 14.47 18.97
N ALA A 24 2.83 13.52 19.13
CA ALA A 24 3.20 12.90 20.39
C ALA A 24 4.70 12.60 20.42
N ASP A 25 5.26 12.52 21.63
CA ASP A 25 6.68 12.18 21.81
C ASP A 25 6.95 10.71 21.51
N VAL A 26 5.94 9.86 21.68
CA VAL A 26 5.99 8.43 21.38
C VAL A 26 4.78 8.05 20.53
N LEU A 27 5.02 7.57 19.32
CA LEU A 27 4.00 7.12 18.39
C LEU A 27 3.97 5.58 18.34
N ILE A 28 2.83 5.00 18.74
CA ILE A 28 2.62 3.54 18.74
C ILE A 28 1.37 3.13 17.93
N SER A 29 0.75 4.09 17.24
CA SER A 29 -0.55 3.90 16.58
C SER A 29 -0.46 3.25 15.21
N SER A 30 0.67 3.39 14.50
CA SER A 30 0.79 3.02 13.08
C SER A 30 1.81 1.92 12.83
N ASN A 31 2.20 1.19 13.87
CA ASN A 31 3.18 0.10 13.79
C ASN A 31 4.52 0.52 13.12
N GLU A 32 4.92 1.77 13.34
CA GLU A 32 6.16 2.32 12.82
C GLU A 32 7.38 1.75 13.56
N SER A 33 8.49 1.61 12.84
CA SER A 33 9.76 1.26 13.48
C SER A 33 10.23 2.39 14.39
N PRO A 34 10.59 2.11 15.67
CA PRO A 34 11.18 3.13 16.54
C PRO A 34 12.61 3.51 16.14
N LEU A 35 13.22 2.76 15.23
CA LEU A 35 14.58 2.99 14.75
C LEU A 35 14.54 3.56 13.34
N ASP A 36 15.28 4.64 13.13
CA ASP A 36 15.51 5.17 11.78
C ASP A 36 16.41 4.24 10.96
N VAL A 37 16.43 4.45 9.67
CA VAL A 37 17.31 3.72 8.74
C VAL A 37 18.78 3.98 9.11
N PRO A 38 19.65 2.95 9.10
CA PRO A 38 21.08 3.12 9.36
C PRO A 38 21.68 4.23 8.48
N PRO A 39 22.57 5.07 9.03
CA PRO A 39 23.14 6.23 8.31
C PRO A 39 23.75 5.85 6.95
N GLU A 40 24.49 4.75 6.89
CA GLU A 40 25.13 4.27 5.66
C GLU A 40 24.11 3.89 4.57
N VAL A 41 22.95 3.39 4.96
CA VAL A 41 21.84 3.08 4.02
C VAL A 41 21.18 4.38 3.56
N LYS A 42 20.95 5.31 4.47
CA LYS A 42 20.39 6.64 4.18
C LYS A 42 21.27 7.40 3.19
N ASP A 43 22.57 7.44 3.42
CA ASP A 43 23.54 8.09 2.54
C ASP A 43 23.58 7.44 1.15
N ALA A 44 23.54 6.11 1.08
CA ALA A 44 23.49 5.38 -0.17
C ALA A 44 22.20 5.67 -0.98
N VAL A 45 21.06 5.81 -0.30
CA VAL A 45 19.78 6.20 -0.92
C VAL A 45 19.87 7.63 -1.47
N LEU A 46 20.32 8.58 -0.67
CA LEU A 46 20.47 10.00 -1.08
C LEU A 46 21.41 10.15 -2.27
N ALA A 47 22.55 9.45 -2.28
CA ALA A 47 23.49 9.46 -3.39
C ALA A 47 22.87 8.89 -4.69
N ARG A 48 21.95 7.95 -4.59
CA ARG A 48 21.23 7.41 -5.75
C ARG A 48 20.13 8.35 -6.23
N ILE A 49 19.36 8.94 -5.31
CA ILE A 49 18.32 9.92 -5.62
C ILE A 49 18.92 11.10 -6.41
N GLY A 50 20.09 11.60 -5.99
CA GLY A 50 20.79 12.70 -6.69
C GLY A 50 21.21 12.39 -8.14
N LYS A 51 21.16 11.12 -8.56
CA LYS A 51 21.46 10.68 -9.94
C LYS A 51 20.22 10.36 -10.75
N LEU A 52 19.01 10.45 -10.16
CA LEU A 52 17.77 10.14 -10.87
C LEU A 52 17.37 11.25 -11.83
N ALA A 53 16.91 10.87 -12.99
CA ALA A 53 16.24 11.77 -13.92
C ALA A 53 14.74 11.80 -13.60
N PHE A 54 14.30 12.74 -12.74
CA PHE A 54 12.93 12.85 -12.26
C PHE A 54 11.88 13.08 -13.36
N ASN A 55 12.31 13.48 -14.54
CA ASN A 55 11.47 13.69 -15.72
C ASN A 55 11.33 12.43 -16.60
N ARG A 56 11.76 11.28 -16.11
CA ARG A 56 11.67 10.00 -16.83
C ARG A 56 10.83 8.99 -16.06
N TYR A 57 10.14 8.12 -16.78
CA TYR A 57 9.45 6.99 -16.18
C TYR A 57 10.48 6.03 -15.57
N PRO A 58 10.17 5.48 -14.39
CA PRO A 58 10.98 4.41 -13.81
C PRO A 58 10.77 3.09 -14.56
N ASP A 59 11.51 2.05 -14.17
CA ASP A 59 11.22 0.66 -14.59
C ASP A 59 9.80 0.27 -14.12
N PRO A 60 8.84 0.09 -15.05
CA PRO A 60 7.43 -0.11 -14.70
C PRO A 60 7.16 -1.41 -13.94
N LEU A 61 8.08 -2.36 -14.02
CA LEU A 61 7.96 -3.66 -13.35
C LEU A 61 8.85 -3.78 -12.12
N ALA A 62 9.58 -2.72 -11.74
CA ALA A 62 10.52 -2.73 -10.62
C ALA A 62 11.45 -3.97 -10.62
N ASN A 63 11.96 -4.36 -11.81
CA ASN A 63 12.66 -5.63 -12.02
C ASN A 63 13.85 -5.84 -11.08
N ARG A 64 14.61 -4.77 -10.79
CA ARG A 64 15.75 -4.85 -9.86
C ARG A 64 15.30 -5.15 -8.44
N LEU A 65 14.24 -4.48 -7.96
CA LEU A 65 13.68 -4.70 -6.63
C LEU A 65 13.09 -6.09 -6.52
N ARG A 66 12.28 -6.52 -7.48
CA ARG A 66 11.69 -7.86 -7.52
C ARG A 66 12.76 -8.95 -7.49
N LYS A 67 13.84 -8.78 -8.26
CA LYS A 67 14.96 -9.73 -8.25
C LYS A 67 15.66 -9.79 -6.89
N ALA A 68 15.88 -8.66 -6.24
CA ALA A 68 16.50 -8.61 -4.91
C ALA A 68 15.62 -9.30 -3.86
N ILE A 69 14.30 -9.03 -3.87
CA ILE A 69 13.33 -9.68 -2.98
C ILE A 69 13.29 -11.19 -3.24
N ALA A 70 13.18 -11.59 -4.50
CA ALA A 70 13.13 -13.00 -4.88
C ALA A 70 14.38 -13.76 -4.41
N THR A 71 15.56 -13.16 -4.58
CA THR A 71 16.82 -13.73 -4.10
C THR A 71 16.85 -13.84 -2.58
N HIS A 72 16.40 -12.81 -1.87
CA HIS A 72 16.38 -12.80 -0.40
C HIS A 72 15.46 -13.87 0.19
N TRP A 73 14.28 -14.05 -0.41
CA TRP A 73 13.27 -15.00 0.05
C TRP A 73 13.35 -16.40 -0.58
N GLY A 74 14.29 -16.63 -1.49
CA GLY A 74 14.44 -17.92 -2.16
C GLY A 74 13.26 -18.30 -3.07
N VAL A 75 12.59 -17.31 -3.65
CA VAL A 75 11.44 -17.51 -4.55
C VAL A 75 11.80 -17.09 -5.98
N GLN A 76 10.92 -17.40 -6.94
CA GLN A 76 11.10 -16.94 -8.31
C GLN A 76 10.65 -15.47 -8.46
N VAL A 77 11.23 -14.73 -9.39
CA VAL A 77 10.87 -13.31 -9.65
C VAL A 77 9.39 -13.16 -10.00
N GLN A 78 8.80 -14.15 -10.64
CA GLN A 78 7.38 -14.20 -11.00
C GLN A 78 6.45 -14.29 -9.78
N ASN A 79 6.96 -14.70 -8.63
CA ASN A 79 6.21 -14.75 -7.37
C ASN A 79 6.25 -13.43 -6.58
N VAL A 80 6.87 -12.38 -7.13
CA VAL A 80 7.02 -11.08 -6.47
C VAL A 80 6.27 -10.02 -7.26
N LEU A 81 5.35 -9.35 -6.61
CA LEU A 81 4.69 -8.14 -7.08
C LEU A 81 5.13 -6.96 -6.21
N CYS A 82 5.38 -5.80 -6.82
CA CYS A 82 5.70 -4.57 -6.13
C CYS A 82 4.65 -3.50 -6.48
N GLY A 83 4.26 -2.73 -5.49
CA GLY A 83 3.34 -1.59 -5.60
C GLY A 83 3.81 -0.41 -4.73
N ASN A 84 3.01 0.63 -4.65
CA ASN A 84 3.27 1.81 -3.81
C ASN A 84 2.81 1.54 -2.37
N GLY A 85 3.49 0.65 -1.70
CA GLY A 85 3.16 0.17 -0.37
C GLY A 85 2.21 -1.03 -0.37
N GLY A 86 1.98 -1.59 0.84
CA GLY A 86 1.12 -2.74 1.03
C GLY A 86 -0.35 -2.46 0.74
N ASP A 87 -0.80 -1.24 0.96
CA ASP A 87 -2.21 -0.86 0.80
C ASP A 87 -2.66 -0.94 -0.66
N GLU A 88 -1.83 -0.52 -1.61
CA GLU A 88 -2.12 -0.71 -3.03
C GLU A 88 -2.25 -2.19 -3.38
N LEU A 89 -1.32 -3.02 -2.92
CA LEU A 89 -1.35 -4.46 -3.19
C LEU A 89 -2.56 -5.16 -2.56
N LEU A 90 -2.98 -4.74 -1.37
CA LEU A 90 -4.19 -5.25 -0.72
C LEU A 90 -5.45 -4.89 -1.53
N TYR A 91 -5.51 -3.67 -2.05
CA TYR A 91 -6.60 -3.26 -2.94
C TYR A 91 -6.57 -4.05 -4.25
N ASP A 92 -5.42 -4.20 -4.87
CA ASP A 92 -5.25 -4.97 -6.12
C ASP A 92 -5.70 -6.43 -5.97
N ILE A 93 -5.42 -7.06 -4.81
CA ILE A 93 -5.92 -8.40 -4.49
C ILE A 93 -7.44 -8.42 -4.48
N MET A 94 -8.08 -7.44 -3.86
CA MET A 94 -9.54 -7.36 -3.82
C MET A 94 -10.15 -7.10 -5.20
N VAL A 95 -9.50 -6.28 -6.02
CA VAL A 95 -9.93 -6.05 -7.41
C VAL A 95 -9.79 -7.33 -8.25
N ALA A 96 -8.70 -8.09 -8.06
CA ALA A 96 -8.43 -9.28 -8.87
C ALA A 96 -9.28 -10.49 -8.49
N TRP A 97 -9.56 -10.69 -7.20
CA TRP A 97 -10.23 -11.91 -6.70
C TRP A 97 -11.50 -11.66 -5.91
N GLY A 98 -11.76 -10.42 -5.48
CA GLY A 98 -12.99 -10.02 -4.80
C GLY A 98 -14.14 -9.73 -5.76
N GLY A 99 -15.12 -8.94 -5.31
CA GLY A 99 -16.27 -8.48 -6.07
C GLY A 99 -17.60 -9.12 -5.65
N PRO A 100 -18.71 -8.70 -6.27
CA PRO A 100 -20.04 -9.15 -5.90
C PRO A 100 -20.18 -10.67 -5.89
N GLY A 101 -20.71 -11.21 -4.79
CA GLY A 101 -20.87 -12.66 -4.57
C GLY A 101 -19.62 -13.39 -4.12
N ARG A 102 -18.47 -12.70 -4.02
CA ARG A 102 -17.24 -13.23 -3.41
C ARG A 102 -17.26 -12.98 -1.90
N LYS A 103 -16.40 -13.68 -1.18
CA LYS A 103 -16.28 -13.56 0.28
C LYS A 103 -14.83 -13.45 0.67
N MET A 104 -14.55 -12.54 1.60
CA MET A 104 -13.28 -12.45 2.32
C MET A 104 -13.53 -12.83 3.78
N LEU A 105 -12.68 -13.66 4.35
CA LEU A 105 -12.69 -13.95 5.77
C LEU A 105 -11.74 -12.98 6.48
N ASN A 106 -12.28 -12.24 7.44
CA ASN A 106 -11.55 -11.30 8.27
C ASN A 106 -11.58 -11.72 9.74
N PHE A 107 -10.55 -11.34 10.52
CA PHE A 107 -10.39 -11.70 11.93
C PHE A 107 -10.19 -10.47 12.81
N PRO A 108 -11.24 -9.69 13.09
CA PRO A 108 -11.13 -8.53 13.98
C PRO A 108 -10.74 -8.90 15.42
N PRO A 109 -10.03 -8.04 16.14
CA PRO A 109 -9.49 -6.75 15.69
C PRO A 109 -8.27 -6.92 14.79
N THR A 110 -8.27 -6.23 13.63
CA THR A 110 -7.19 -6.28 12.65
C THR A 110 -7.09 -4.96 11.88
N PHE A 111 -6.20 -4.87 10.90
CA PHE A 111 -6.02 -3.69 10.07
C PHE A 111 -7.29 -3.39 9.27
N SER A 112 -7.89 -2.21 9.48
CA SER A 112 -9.20 -1.83 8.92
C SER A 112 -9.23 -1.74 7.39
N VAL A 113 -8.07 -1.60 6.74
CA VAL A 113 -7.96 -1.52 5.28
C VAL A 113 -8.45 -2.80 4.60
N TYR A 114 -8.38 -3.96 5.26
CA TYR A 114 -8.94 -5.20 4.71
C TYR A 114 -10.46 -5.09 4.47
N GLU A 115 -11.19 -4.65 5.49
CA GLU A 115 -12.64 -4.47 5.43
C GLU A 115 -13.00 -3.37 4.43
N THR A 116 -12.32 -2.21 4.52
CA THR A 116 -12.53 -1.08 3.60
C THR A 116 -12.34 -1.49 2.13
N ASN A 117 -11.29 -2.24 1.80
CA ASN A 117 -11.06 -2.70 0.42
C ASN A 117 -12.10 -3.73 -0.04
N ALA A 118 -12.57 -4.59 0.87
CA ALA A 118 -13.66 -5.51 0.56
C ALA A 118 -14.95 -4.76 0.24
N GLU A 119 -15.33 -3.79 1.05
CA GLU A 119 -16.51 -2.93 0.81
C GLU A 119 -16.38 -2.16 -0.51
N LEU A 120 -15.21 -1.54 -0.79
CA LEU A 120 -14.95 -0.79 -2.02
C LEU A 120 -15.13 -1.64 -3.27
N THR A 121 -14.84 -2.93 -3.20
CA THR A 121 -14.95 -3.86 -4.33
C THR A 121 -16.27 -4.65 -4.34
N GLY A 122 -17.10 -4.50 -3.32
CA GLY A 122 -18.36 -5.23 -3.19
C GLY A 122 -18.17 -6.72 -2.85
N THR A 123 -17.08 -7.03 -2.15
CA THR A 123 -16.74 -8.38 -1.70
C THR A 123 -17.49 -8.74 -0.43
#